data_2a297cdba0cb5a39035939d4c0c0905c
#
_entry.id   2a297cdba0cb5a39035939d4c0c0905c
#
_cell.length_a   1.000
_cell.length_b   1.000
_cell.length_c   1.000
_cell.angle_alpha   90.00
_cell.angle_beta   90.00
_cell.angle_gamma   90.00
#
_symmetry.space_group_name_H-M   'P 1'
#
loop_
_entity.id
_entity.type
_entity.pdbx_description
1 polymer ?
#
loop_
_entity_poly.entity_id
_entity_poly.type
_entity_poly.pdbx_seq_one_letter_code
_entity_poly.pdbx_strand_id
1 'polypeptide(L)'
;VRDLRGLHILIVEDEWAVAGDLARFFSNMGAIILGPAATVEQASEHTDQAEAAILDVNLNGRRVFPIADKLMRRGIPFVFFSGDNDIAIPEHLRYASNLRKSSGSKAVFNALFPAQASERAGIAVPPPPDDVFALLPKLRLAARLLLGDVNASDRLVERTLEQAIRNIDHRRLGQSTENWLNDIMREVVKDHGAKLMH
;
A
#
# COMPACT_ATOMS: atom_id res chain seq x y z
N VAL A 1 -18.59 -1.92 -2.57
CA VAL A 1 -17.51 -2.50 -3.39
C VAL A 1 -16.56 -1.37 -3.70
N ARG A 2 -15.30 -1.51 -3.33
CA ARG A 2 -14.29 -0.47 -3.58
C ARG A 2 -13.83 -0.51 -5.01
N ASP A 3 -13.63 0.67 -5.51
CA ASP A 3 -13.23 0.91 -6.87
C ASP A 3 -11.71 1.17 -6.89
N LEU A 4 -10.94 0.22 -7.42
CA LEU A 4 -9.52 0.37 -7.70
C LEU A 4 -9.28 0.83 -9.14
N ARG A 5 -10.30 1.43 -9.79
CA ARG A 5 -10.25 1.80 -11.19
C ARG A 5 -9.00 2.61 -11.54
N GLY A 6 -8.24 2.09 -12.48
CA GLY A 6 -7.04 2.72 -13.00
C GLY A 6 -5.80 2.65 -12.10
N LEU A 7 -5.88 2.00 -10.93
CA LEU A 7 -4.72 1.79 -10.08
C LEU A 7 -3.84 0.66 -10.65
N HIS A 8 -2.56 0.95 -10.85
CA HIS A 8 -1.59 0.00 -11.36
C HIS A 8 -0.99 -0.83 -10.23
N ILE A 9 -1.30 -2.12 -10.21
CA ILE A 9 -0.80 -3.06 -9.19
C ILE A 9 0.18 -4.04 -9.82
N LEU A 10 1.44 -3.99 -9.37
CA LEU A 10 2.46 -4.95 -9.76
C LEU A 10 2.30 -6.24 -8.95
N ILE A 11 2.18 -7.37 -9.65
CA ILE A 11 2.18 -8.71 -9.04
C ILE A 11 3.48 -9.41 -9.43
N VAL A 12 4.27 -9.79 -8.42
CA VAL A 12 5.52 -10.53 -8.57
C VAL A 12 5.37 -11.88 -7.90
N GLU A 13 5.22 -12.93 -8.71
CA GLU A 13 4.84 -14.27 -8.26
C GLU A 13 5.19 -15.29 -9.35
N ASP A 14 5.93 -16.34 -9.04
CA ASP A 14 6.32 -17.39 -9.97
C ASP A 14 5.35 -18.58 -10.01
N GLU A 15 4.50 -18.74 -8.99
CA GLU A 15 3.41 -19.71 -9.01
C GLU A 15 2.21 -19.19 -9.81
N TRP A 16 2.04 -19.66 -11.04
CA TRP A 16 1.02 -19.18 -11.98
C TRP A 16 -0.42 -19.20 -11.41
N ALA A 17 -0.75 -20.19 -10.57
CA ALA A 17 -2.08 -20.31 -9.96
C ALA A 17 -2.33 -19.18 -8.96
N VAL A 18 -1.37 -18.91 -8.09
CA VAL A 18 -1.41 -17.84 -7.09
C VAL A 18 -1.44 -16.47 -7.79
N ALA A 19 -0.56 -16.28 -8.78
CA ALA A 19 -0.51 -15.07 -9.60
C ALA A 19 -1.84 -14.80 -10.30
N GLY A 20 -2.45 -15.84 -10.89
CA GLY A 20 -3.73 -15.76 -11.58
C GLY A 20 -4.89 -15.42 -10.65
N ASP A 21 -4.93 -15.96 -9.44
CA ASP A 21 -5.95 -15.66 -8.44
C ASP A 21 -5.85 -14.21 -7.93
N LEU A 22 -4.63 -13.73 -7.66
CA LEU A 22 -4.39 -12.34 -7.31
C LEU A 22 -4.79 -11.40 -8.45
N ALA A 23 -4.33 -11.67 -9.67
CA ALA A 23 -4.65 -10.85 -10.83
C ALA A 23 -6.16 -10.74 -11.06
N ARG A 24 -6.87 -11.87 -11.01
CA ARG A 24 -8.34 -11.91 -11.16
C ARG A 24 -9.04 -11.12 -10.05
N PHE A 25 -8.61 -11.31 -8.80
CA PHE A 25 -9.20 -10.61 -7.66
C PHE A 25 -9.11 -9.10 -7.80
N PHE A 26 -7.92 -8.57 -8.08
CA PHE A 26 -7.69 -7.12 -8.18
C PHE A 26 -8.26 -6.52 -9.48
N SER A 27 -8.22 -7.24 -10.61
CA SER A 27 -8.87 -6.81 -11.87
C SER A 27 -10.38 -6.69 -11.70
N ASN A 28 -11.04 -7.61 -10.98
CA ASN A 28 -12.47 -7.53 -10.69
C ASN A 28 -12.84 -6.30 -9.84
N MET A 29 -11.86 -5.69 -9.16
CA MET A 29 -12.01 -4.43 -8.42
C MET A 29 -11.64 -3.20 -9.27
N GLY A 30 -11.30 -3.38 -10.55
CA GLY A 30 -10.99 -2.32 -11.49
C GLY A 30 -9.51 -1.94 -11.58
N ALA A 31 -8.61 -2.64 -10.88
CA ALA A 31 -7.17 -2.39 -10.98
C ALA A 31 -6.60 -2.83 -12.34
N ILE A 32 -5.57 -2.13 -12.78
CA ILE A 32 -4.74 -2.50 -13.91
C ILE A 32 -3.56 -3.33 -13.37
N ILE A 33 -3.45 -4.58 -13.83
CA ILE A 33 -2.41 -5.47 -13.37
C ILE A 33 -1.15 -5.31 -14.22
N LEU A 34 -0.04 -5.03 -13.56
CA LEU A 34 1.30 -5.07 -14.14
C LEU A 34 1.92 -6.44 -13.86
N GLY A 35 2.28 -7.16 -14.88
CA GLY A 35 2.69 -8.55 -14.78
C GLY A 35 1.53 -9.54 -15.00
N PRO A 36 1.45 -10.68 -14.30
CA PRO A 36 2.36 -11.17 -13.24
C PRO A 36 3.80 -11.38 -13.72
N ALA A 37 4.77 -10.97 -12.91
CA ALA A 37 6.18 -11.14 -13.17
C ALA A 37 6.71 -12.35 -12.37
N ALA A 38 7.27 -13.35 -13.06
CA ALA A 38 7.79 -14.54 -12.43
C ALA A 38 9.28 -14.43 -12.03
N THR A 39 9.94 -13.34 -12.43
CA THR A 39 11.35 -13.08 -12.14
C THR A 39 11.60 -11.64 -11.71
N VAL A 40 12.74 -11.41 -11.03
CA VAL A 40 13.17 -10.06 -10.61
C VAL A 40 13.37 -9.13 -11.81
N GLU A 41 13.87 -9.67 -12.92
CA GLU A 41 14.10 -8.91 -14.16
C GLU A 41 12.78 -8.42 -14.75
N GLN A 42 11.81 -9.31 -14.95
CA GLN A 42 10.47 -8.95 -15.42
C GLN A 42 9.80 -7.93 -14.48
N ALA A 43 9.87 -8.15 -13.17
CA ALA A 43 9.31 -7.23 -12.20
C ALA A 43 9.93 -5.83 -12.30
N SER A 44 11.25 -5.76 -12.55
CA SER A 44 11.97 -4.48 -12.66
C SER A 44 11.46 -3.60 -13.81
N GLU A 45 10.97 -4.18 -14.91
CA GLU A 45 10.43 -3.47 -16.06
C GLU A 45 9.13 -2.71 -15.73
N HIS A 46 8.38 -3.21 -14.75
CA HIS A 46 7.08 -2.65 -14.36
C HIS A 46 7.13 -1.73 -13.14
N THR A 47 8.24 -1.72 -12.39
CA THR A 47 8.32 -0.95 -11.14
C THR A 47 8.05 0.53 -11.33
N ASP A 48 8.38 1.11 -12.51
CA ASP A 48 8.23 2.55 -12.75
C ASP A 48 6.76 2.98 -12.96
N GLN A 49 5.90 2.05 -13.34
CA GLN A 49 4.47 2.27 -13.52
C GLN A 49 3.66 1.84 -12.30
N ALA A 50 4.25 1.07 -11.37
CA ALA A 50 3.55 0.55 -10.23
C ALA A 50 3.14 1.66 -9.23
N GLU A 51 1.91 1.58 -8.75
CA GLU A 51 1.34 2.43 -7.70
C GLU A 51 1.10 1.62 -6.40
N ALA A 52 1.09 0.30 -6.50
CA ALA A 52 1.12 -0.67 -5.39
C ALA A 52 1.77 -1.97 -5.87
N ALA A 53 2.25 -2.82 -4.95
CA ALA A 53 2.81 -4.10 -5.35
C ALA A 53 2.53 -5.24 -4.36
N ILE A 54 2.50 -6.45 -4.90
CA ILE A 54 2.38 -7.71 -4.18
C ILE A 54 3.60 -8.54 -4.57
N LEU A 55 4.42 -8.92 -3.60
CA LEU A 55 5.74 -9.49 -3.83
C LEU A 55 5.87 -10.85 -3.17
N ASP A 56 6.02 -11.93 -3.94
CA ASP A 56 6.57 -13.16 -3.36
C ASP A 56 8.05 -12.92 -3.00
N VAL A 57 8.42 -13.35 -1.81
CA VAL A 57 9.79 -13.18 -1.29
C VAL A 57 10.78 -14.04 -2.04
N ASN A 58 10.35 -15.21 -2.54
CA ASN A 58 11.21 -16.19 -3.19
C ASN A 58 10.73 -16.54 -4.61
N LEU A 59 11.39 -15.99 -5.60
CA LEU A 59 11.12 -16.23 -7.02
C LEU A 59 12.12 -17.26 -7.56
N ASN A 60 11.75 -18.53 -7.56
CA ASN A 60 12.62 -19.63 -8.04
C ASN A 60 14.04 -19.62 -7.42
N GLY A 61 14.13 -19.38 -6.10
CA GLY A 61 15.40 -19.30 -5.37
C GLY A 61 16.05 -17.90 -5.35
N ARG A 62 15.51 -16.92 -6.06
CA ARG A 62 16.00 -15.53 -6.03
C ARG A 62 15.11 -14.68 -5.13
N ARG A 63 15.74 -13.78 -4.37
CA ARG A 63 15.01 -12.87 -3.46
C ARG A 63 14.49 -11.65 -4.17
N VAL A 64 13.25 -11.26 -3.87
CA VAL A 64 12.57 -10.10 -4.45
C VAL A 64 13.04 -8.75 -3.88
N PHE A 65 13.92 -8.75 -2.87
CA PHE A 65 14.30 -7.55 -2.14
C PHE A 65 14.82 -6.39 -3.00
N PRO A 66 15.55 -6.60 -4.13
CA PRO A 66 15.92 -5.48 -5.01
C PRO A 66 14.70 -4.72 -5.59
N ILE A 67 13.59 -5.43 -5.84
CA ILE A 67 12.34 -4.82 -6.27
C ILE A 67 11.69 -4.05 -5.12
N ALA A 68 11.63 -4.63 -3.93
CA ALA A 68 11.11 -3.98 -2.73
C ALA A 68 11.88 -2.68 -2.42
N ASP A 69 13.21 -2.70 -2.53
CA ASP A 69 14.06 -1.52 -2.35
C ASP A 69 13.76 -0.42 -3.38
N LYS A 70 13.54 -0.79 -4.65
CA LYS A 70 13.19 0.16 -5.70
C LYS A 70 11.82 0.79 -5.45
N LEU A 71 10.84 0.01 -5.05
CA LEU A 71 9.50 0.48 -4.69
C LEU A 71 9.54 1.38 -3.44
N MET A 72 10.30 0.99 -2.41
CA MET A 72 10.47 1.77 -1.19
C MET A 72 11.05 3.16 -1.49
N ARG A 73 12.15 3.24 -2.27
CA ARG A 73 12.75 4.54 -2.66
C ARG A 73 11.78 5.46 -3.41
N ARG A 74 10.80 4.87 -4.13
CA ARG A 74 9.77 5.62 -4.84
C ARG A 74 8.53 5.91 -3.98
N GLY A 75 8.52 5.45 -2.73
CA GLY A 75 7.37 5.58 -1.84
C GLY A 75 6.14 4.79 -2.31
N ILE A 76 6.32 3.68 -3.03
CA ILE A 76 5.24 2.81 -3.49
C ILE A 76 4.94 1.78 -2.41
N PRO A 77 3.68 1.66 -1.95
CA PRO A 77 3.30 0.68 -0.95
C PRO A 77 3.35 -0.73 -1.54
N PHE A 78 3.83 -1.68 -0.75
CA PHE A 78 3.83 -3.08 -1.12
C PHE A 78 3.61 -3.99 0.09
N VAL A 79 3.26 -5.24 -0.19
CA VAL A 79 3.18 -6.32 0.79
C VAL A 79 4.00 -7.49 0.30
N PHE A 80 4.60 -8.23 1.24
CA PHE A 80 5.13 -9.55 0.97
C PHE A 80 4.01 -10.58 1.09
N PHE A 81 3.97 -11.53 0.14
CA PHE A 81 2.98 -12.60 0.08
C PHE A 81 3.70 -13.90 -0.23
N SER A 82 4.14 -14.62 0.80
CA SER A 82 5.05 -15.76 0.66
C SER A 82 4.46 -17.06 1.22
N GLY A 83 4.85 -18.17 0.62
CA GLY A 83 4.54 -19.52 1.13
C GLY A 83 5.39 -19.91 2.33
N ASP A 84 6.60 -19.37 2.44
CA ASP A 84 7.58 -19.68 3.46
C ASP A 84 7.75 -18.52 4.44
N ASN A 85 7.60 -18.84 5.74
CA ASN A 85 7.73 -17.81 6.80
C ASN A 85 9.14 -17.72 7.39
N ASP A 86 10.02 -18.65 7.07
CA ASP A 86 11.37 -18.71 7.66
C ASP A 86 12.37 -17.80 6.93
N ILE A 87 11.90 -17.08 5.90
CA ILE A 87 12.74 -16.13 5.18
C ILE A 87 12.87 -14.83 5.98
N ALA A 88 14.08 -14.53 6.42
CA ALA A 88 14.40 -13.29 7.10
C ALA A 88 14.25 -12.10 6.14
N ILE A 89 13.26 -11.24 6.41
CA ILE A 89 13.10 -9.96 5.71
C ILE A 89 14.12 -8.96 6.26
N PRO A 90 14.87 -8.26 5.39
CA PRO A 90 15.80 -7.20 5.80
C PRO A 90 15.13 -6.18 6.71
N GLU A 91 15.87 -5.67 7.71
CA GLU A 91 15.32 -4.80 8.76
C GLU A 91 14.61 -3.58 8.18
N HIS A 92 15.21 -2.92 7.19
CA HIS A 92 14.64 -1.73 6.53
C HIS A 92 13.36 -1.99 5.73
N LEU A 93 13.01 -3.26 5.45
CA LEU A 93 11.78 -3.66 4.76
C LEU A 93 10.71 -4.24 5.70
N ARG A 94 10.98 -4.36 7.00
CA ARG A 94 10.05 -4.94 7.99
C ARG A 94 8.78 -4.13 8.23
N TYR A 95 8.74 -2.88 7.79
CA TYR A 95 7.51 -2.07 7.85
C TYR A 95 6.42 -2.59 6.90
N ALA A 96 6.79 -3.29 5.82
CA ALA A 96 5.83 -3.89 4.91
C ALA A 96 5.20 -5.13 5.54
N SER A 97 3.89 -5.29 5.33
CA SER A 97 3.17 -6.47 5.82
C SER A 97 3.70 -7.72 5.14
N ASN A 98 3.96 -8.75 5.94
CA ASN A 98 4.34 -10.08 5.46
C ASN A 98 3.16 -11.04 5.67
N LEU A 99 2.55 -11.50 4.60
CA LEU A 99 1.37 -12.35 4.60
C LEU A 99 1.70 -13.73 4.06
N ARG A 100 1.05 -14.75 4.60
CA ARG A 100 1.13 -16.10 4.07
C ARG A 100 0.25 -16.23 2.82
N LYS A 101 0.67 -17.01 1.82
CA LYS A 101 -0.16 -17.33 0.64
C LYS A 101 -1.51 -17.96 1.02
N SER A 102 -1.56 -18.69 2.13
CA SER A 102 -2.80 -19.24 2.68
C SER A 102 -3.81 -18.20 3.19
N SER A 103 -3.38 -16.94 3.40
CA SER A 103 -4.27 -15.86 3.86
C SER A 103 -5.23 -15.35 2.78
N GLY A 104 -4.91 -15.62 1.51
CA GLY A 104 -5.74 -15.25 0.36
C GLY A 104 -5.73 -13.77 -0.03
N SER A 105 -6.28 -13.49 -1.22
CA SER A 105 -6.24 -12.16 -1.86
C SER A 105 -6.92 -11.05 -1.04
N LYS A 106 -7.94 -11.40 -0.23
CA LYS A 106 -8.64 -10.43 0.63
C LYS A 106 -7.73 -9.90 1.76
N ALA A 107 -6.86 -10.75 2.31
CA ALA A 107 -5.89 -10.33 3.32
C ALA A 107 -4.84 -9.39 2.71
N VAL A 108 -4.38 -9.68 1.49
CA VAL A 108 -3.49 -8.82 0.71
C VAL A 108 -4.13 -7.46 0.48
N PHE A 109 -5.40 -7.42 0.06
CA PHE A 109 -6.15 -6.18 -0.10
C PHE A 109 -6.19 -5.37 1.20
N ASN A 110 -6.53 -5.98 2.33
CA ASN A 110 -6.62 -5.29 3.61
C ASN A 110 -5.25 -4.76 4.08
N ALA A 111 -4.17 -5.46 3.77
CA ALA A 111 -2.82 -5.02 4.12
C ALA A 111 -2.31 -3.88 3.25
N LEU A 112 -2.63 -3.87 1.96
CA LEU A 112 -2.31 -2.75 1.06
C LEU A 112 -3.17 -1.51 1.36
N PHE A 113 -4.42 -1.70 1.83
CA PHE A 113 -5.41 -0.64 2.01
C PHE A 113 -5.97 -0.60 3.45
N PRO A 114 -5.14 -0.42 4.50
CA PRO A 114 -5.55 -0.58 5.91
C PRO A 114 -6.57 0.44 6.40
N ALA A 115 -6.54 1.67 5.92
CA ALA A 115 -7.46 2.75 6.34
C ALA A 115 -8.95 2.40 6.18
N GLN A 116 -9.21 1.28 5.64
CA GLN A 116 -10.55 0.84 5.26
C GLN A 116 -10.94 -0.52 5.86
N ALA A 117 -10.01 -1.21 6.48
CA ALA A 117 -10.28 -2.45 7.22
C ALA A 117 -10.86 -2.15 8.61
N SER A 118 -10.55 -0.99 9.18
CA SER A 118 -10.94 -0.60 10.55
C SER A 118 -12.45 -0.37 10.76
N GLU A 119 -13.23 -0.19 9.71
CA GLU A 119 -14.69 -0.01 9.86
C GLU A 119 -15.46 -1.32 10.13
N ARG A 120 -14.83 -2.48 10.04
CA ARG A 120 -15.51 -3.80 10.15
C ARG A 120 -15.04 -4.74 11.25
N ALA A 121 -13.94 -4.46 11.92
CA ALA A 121 -13.43 -5.34 12.97
C ALA A 121 -13.00 -4.54 14.21
N GLY A 122 -13.80 -4.60 15.24
CA GLY A 122 -13.47 -4.07 16.58
C GLY A 122 -12.38 -4.89 17.31
N ILE A 123 -11.26 -5.18 16.63
CA ILE A 123 -10.11 -5.86 17.23
C ILE A 123 -8.96 -4.86 17.24
N ALA A 124 -8.56 -4.46 18.45
CA ALA A 124 -7.39 -3.63 18.68
C ALA A 124 -6.12 -4.36 18.27
N VAL A 125 -5.58 -4.00 17.08
CA VAL A 125 -4.20 -4.31 16.72
C VAL A 125 -3.32 -3.26 17.38
N PRO A 126 -2.20 -3.61 18.06
CA PRO A 126 -1.30 -2.62 18.63
C PRO A 126 -0.83 -1.67 17.52
N PRO A 127 -0.78 -0.36 17.78
CA PRO A 127 -0.38 0.61 16.77
C PRO A 127 1.05 0.29 16.30
N PRO A 128 1.31 0.33 14.97
CA PRO A 128 2.68 0.31 14.48
C PRO A 128 3.46 1.49 15.08
N PRO A 129 4.79 1.39 15.18
CA PRO A 129 5.59 2.49 15.71
C PRO A 129 5.26 3.79 14.97
N ASP A 130 5.24 4.89 15.69
CA ASP A 130 4.86 6.25 15.24
C ASP A 130 5.84 6.86 14.21
N ASP A 131 6.28 6.07 13.26
CA ASP A 131 7.16 6.51 12.17
C ASP A 131 6.32 7.00 10.99
N VAL A 132 6.19 8.32 10.88
CA VAL A 132 5.46 8.98 9.78
C VAL A 132 6.06 8.64 8.41
N PHE A 133 7.37 8.42 8.32
CA PHE A 133 8.02 8.06 7.06
C PHE A 133 7.59 6.68 6.57
N ALA A 134 7.38 5.72 7.47
CA ALA A 134 6.85 4.41 7.15
C ALA A 134 5.38 4.46 6.67
N LEU A 135 4.65 5.53 7.01
CA LEU A 135 3.26 5.73 6.61
C LEU A 135 3.10 6.46 5.27
N LEU A 136 4.12 7.18 4.79
CA LEU A 136 4.03 7.96 3.55
C LEU A 136 3.54 7.16 2.33
N PRO A 137 4.01 5.94 2.06
CA PRO A 137 3.52 5.14 0.95
C PRO A 137 2.02 4.86 1.04
N LYS A 138 1.53 4.54 2.24
CA LYS A 138 0.11 4.26 2.50
C LYS A 138 -0.75 5.51 2.36
N LEU A 139 -0.27 6.67 2.83
CA LEU A 139 -0.96 7.95 2.69
C LEU A 139 -1.08 8.36 1.21
N ARG A 140 -0.02 8.19 0.41
CA ARG A 140 -0.07 8.45 -1.04
C ARG A 140 -1.10 7.57 -1.72
N LEU A 141 -1.14 6.29 -1.39
CA LEU A 141 -2.11 5.37 -1.94
C LEU A 141 -3.54 5.75 -1.54
N ALA A 142 -3.78 6.09 -0.28
CA ALA A 142 -5.08 6.58 0.19
C ALA A 142 -5.51 7.86 -0.55
N ALA A 143 -4.59 8.82 -0.72
CA ALA A 143 -4.83 10.05 -1.47
C ALA A 143 -5.15 9.76 -2.95
N ARG A 144 -4.46 8.81 -3.57
CA ARG A 144 -4.69 8.38 -4.96
C ARG A 144 -6.09 7.80 -5.15
N LEU A 145 -6.57 7.02 -4.19
CA LEU A 145 -7.92 6.46 -4.21
C LEU A 145 -9.02 7.52 -3.99
N LEU A 146 -8.70 8.62 -3.30
CA LEU A 146 -9.65 9.70 -3.05
C LEU A 146 -9.79 10.66 -4.24
N LEU A 147 -8.69 10.98 -4.92
CA LEU A 147 -8.65 12.04 -5.95
C LEU A 147 -8.51 11.51 -7.38
N GLY A 148 -7.99 10.29 -7.58
CA GLY A 148 -7.80 9.71 -8.90
C GLY A 148 -6.65 10.29 -9.73
N ASP A 149 -5.98 11.37 -9.28
CA ASP A 149 -4.87 12.04 -9.96
C ASP A 149 -3.60 12.00 -9.11
N VAL A 150 -2.45 11.70 -9.73
CA VAL A 150 -1.16 11.51 -9.02
C VAL A 150 -0.68 12.82 -8.40
N ASN A 151 -0.69 13.91 -9.17
CA ASN A 151 -0.17 15.21 -8.70
C ASN A 151 -1.08 15.81 -7.60
N ALA A 152 -2.39 15.67 -7.76
CA ALA A 152 -3.34 16.09 -6.74
C ALA A 152 -3.19 15.26 -5.45
N SER A 153 -2.84 13.98 -5.58
CA SER A 153 -2.62 13.07 -4.44
C SER A 153 -1.38 13.48 -3.64
N ASP A 154 -0.29 13.82 -4.30
CA ASP A 154 0.93 14.29 -3.61
C ASP A 154 0.66 15.63 -2.88
N ARG A 155 -0.06 16.58 -3.52
CA ARG A 155 -0.49 17.82 -2.86
C ARG A 155 -1.41 17.56 -1.66
N LEU A 156 -2.27 16.55 -1.75
CA LEU A 156 -3.13 16.16 -0.63
C LEU A 156 -2.33 15.63 0.56
N VAL A 157 -1.35 14.76 0.30
CA VAL A 157 -0.47 14.22 1.35
C VAL A 157 0.30 15.35 2.03
N GLU A 158 0.91 16.26 1.25
CA GLU A 158 1.63 17.42 1.77
C GLU A 158 0.75 18.26 2.71
N ARG A 159 -0.43 18.65 2.27
CA ARG A 159 -1.38 19.43 3.10
C ARG A 159 -1.85 18.66 4.34
N THR A 160 -2.05 17.34 4.21
CA THR A 160 -2.41 16.50 5.36
C THR A 160 -1.32 16.55 6.43
N LEU A 161 -0.05 16.42 6.04
CA LEU A 161 1.07 16.49 6.97
C LEU A 161 1.23 17.87 7.59
N GLU A 162 1.10 18.95 6.81
CA GLU A 162 1.12 20.32 7.32
C GLU A 162 0.01 20.56 8.35
N GLN A 163 -1.20 20.07 8.08
CA GLN A 163 -2.32 20.22 9.01
C GLN A 163 -2.13 19.35 10.27
N ALA A 164 -1.55 18.17 10.12
CA ALA A 164 -1.20 17.33 11.24
C ALA A 164 -0.17 18.00 12.17
N ILE A 165 0.88 18.62 11.61
CA ILE A 165 1.86 19.38 12.40
C ILE A 165 1.19 20.50 13.19
N ARG A 166 0.26 21.23 12.57
CA ARG A 166 -0.48 22.32 13.24
C ARG A 166 -1.44 21.83 14.34
N ASN A 167 -1.95 20.63 14.21
CA ASN A 167 -2.97 20.05 15.09
C ASN A 167 -2.44 18.97 16.02
N ILE A 168 -1.12 18.84 16.18
CA ILE A 168 -0.50 17.76 16.95
C ILE A 168 -0.97 17.73 18.41
N ASP A 169 -1.19 18.88 19.02
CA ASP A 169 -1.67 19.03 20.40
C ASP A 169 -3.15 18.61 20.57
N HIS A 170 -3.89 18.49 19.48
CA HIS A 170 -5.30 18.08 19.47
C HIS A 170 -5.50 16.61 19.13
N ARG A 171 -4.41 15.85 18.96
CA ARG A 171 -4.49 14.40 18.72
C ARG A 171 -5.11 13.70 19.91
N ARG A 172 -6.11 12.84 19.66
CA ARG A 172 -6.76 12.07 20.73
C ARG A 172 -5.80 11.02 21.30
N LEU A 173 -5.75 10.93 22.64
CA LEU A 173 -4.99 9.88 23.32
C LEU A 173 -5.47 8.50 22.88
N GLY A 174 -4.52 7.64 22.45
CA GLY A 174 -4.82 6.28 21.98
C GLY A 174 -5.18 6.13 20.51
N GLN A 175 -5.27 7.22 19.75
CA GLN A 175 -5.44 7.15 18.29
C GLN A 175 -4.11 6.85 17.61
N SER A 176 -4.06 5.84 16.71
CA SER A 176 -2.86 5.58 15.92
C SER A 176 -2.54 6.75 14.99
N THR A 177 -1.26 7.00 14.72
CA THR A 177 -0.81 8.04 13.79
C THR A 177 -1.42 7.85 12.40
N GLU A 178 -1.53 6.63 11.93
CA GLU A 178 -2.13 6.29 10.64
C GLU A 178 -3.61 6.72 10.57
N ASN A 179 -4.41 6.35 11.57
CA ASN A 179 -5.83 6.71 11.60
C ASN A 179 -6.03 8.22 11.73
N TRP A 180 -5.23 8.88 12.55
CA TRP A 180 -5.27 10.32 12.71
C TRP A 180 -4.94 11.07 11.41
N LEU A 181 -3.89 10.67 10.70
CA LEU A 181 -3.53 11.27 9.41
C LEU A 181 -4.59 11.02 8.33
N ASN A 182 -5.20 9.84 8.31
CA ASN A 182 -6.29 9.53 7.39
C ASN A 182 -7.54 10.37 7.67
N ASP A 183 -7.85 10.63 8.94
CA ASP A 183 -8.98 11.51 9.32
C ASP A 183 -8.74 12.95 8.84
N ILE A 184 -7.54 13.50 9.09
CA ILE A 184 -7.12 14.81 8.57
C ILE A 184 -7.19 14.85 7.04
N MET A 185 -6.72 13.81 6.35
CA MET A 185 -6.76 13.74 4.89
C MET A 185 -8.19 13.84 4.36
N ARG A 186 -9.15 13.16 4.99
CA ARG A 186 -10.57 13.23 4.61
C ARG A 186 -11.15 14.64 4.83
N GLU A 187 -10.76 15.32 5.91
CA GLU A 187 -11.15 16.70 6.17
C GLU A 187 -10.59 17.64 5.10
N VAL A 188 -9.30 17.52 4.76
CA VAL A 188 -8.66 18.32 3.71
C VAL A 188 -9.35 18.13 2.35
N VAL A 189 -9.72 16.91 1.99
CA VAL A 189 -10.46 16.64 0.74
C VAL A 189 -11.84 17.30 0.77
N LYS A 190 -12.55 17.22 1.88
CA LYS A 190 -13.88 17.82 2.03
C LYS A 190 -13.85 19.35 1.88
N ASP A 191 -12.83 19.98 2.45
CA ASP A 191 -12.75 21.46 2.51
C ASP A 191 -12.07 22.05 1.26
N HIS A 192 -11.16 21.33 0.62
CA HIS A 192 -10.28 21.85 -0.44
C HIS A 192 -10.20 20.96 -1.69
N GLY A 193 -10.95 19.88 -1.80
CA GLY A 193 -10.83 18.90 -2.88
C GLY A 193 -10.85 19.51 -4.29
N ALA A 194 -11.72 20.49 -4.54
CA ALA A 194 -11.79 21.19 -5.82
C ALA A 194 -10.52 22.00 -6.15
N LYS A 195 -9.81 22.52 -5.14
CA LYS A 195 -8.56 23.31 -5.31
C LYS A 195 -7.31 22.44 -5.48
N LEU A 196 -7.41 21.15 -5.18
CA LEU A 196 -6.30 20.21 -5.33
C LEU A 196 -6.19 19.66 -6.75
N MET A 197 -7.28 19.77 -7.52
CA MET A 197 -7.38 19.25 -8.90
C MET A 197 -6.85 20.24 -9.96
N HIS A 198 -6.46 21.45 -9.55
CA HIS A 198 -5.92 22.50 -10.45
C HIS A 198 -4.46 22.89 -10.04
#